data_7acf274a7f6ec52a32b4ac8ae7ba07f2
#
_entry.id   7acf274a7f6ec52a32b4ac8ae7ba07f2
#
_cell.length_a   1.000
_cell.length_b   1.000
_cell.length_c   1.000
_cell.angle_alpha   90.00
_cell.angle_beta   90.00
_cell.angle_gamma   90.00
#
_symmetry.space_group_name_H-M   'P 1'
#
loop_
_entity.id
_entity.type
_entity.pdbx_description
1 polymer ?
#
loop_
_entity_poly.entity_id
_entity_poly.type
_entity_poly.pdbx_seq_one_letter_code
_entity_poly.pdbx_strand_id
1 'polypeptide(L)'
;MDIHTSGHGYQEDLKLMMSLLNPDFFCPIHGEPYMRHANKKVAMMMGIPEHHVLLPDNGQIIEMYDDVMFTSEKRIKLDTVMIDGKGKGHLSGEYVMKARNIMAESGVVGLIFK
;
A
#
# COMPACT_ATOMS: atom_id res chain seq x y z
N MET A 1 -28.46 4.98 -8.67
CA MET A 1 -27.09 4.50 -8.86
C MET A 1 -26.29 5.15 -7.74
N ASP A 2 -25.90 4.38 -6.73
CA ASP A 2 -25.16 4.92 -5.59
C ASP A 2 -23.71 5.12 -6.02
N ILE A 3 -23.29 6.37 -6.13
CA ILE A 3 -21.92 6.74 -6.48
C ILE A 3 -21.13 6.81 -5.18
N HIS A 4 -20.15 5.92 -5.03
CA HIS A 4 -19.25 5.96 -3.90
C HIS A 4 -18.25 7.12 -4.08
N THR A 5 -18.22 8.02 -3.12
CA THR A 5 -17.19 9.05 -3.00
C THR A 5 -16.09 8.57 -2.04
N SER A 6 -14.83 8.64 -2.47
CA SER A 6 -13.71 8.33 -1.59
C SER A 6 -13.68 9.30 -0.39
N GLY A 7 -13.43 8.77 0.81
CA GLY A 7 -13.14 9.57 2.00
C GLY A 7 -11.68 10.01 2.10
N HIS A 8 -10.83 9.61 1.13
CA HIS A 8 -9.42 10.00 1.09
C HIS A 8 -9.27 11.39 0.47
N GLY A 9 -8.26 12.13 0.92
CA GLY A 9 -7.91 13.43 0.35
C GLY A 9 -7.48 13.32 -1.12
N TYR A 10 -7.78 14.34 -1.90
CA TYR A 10 -7.30 14.47 -3.28
C TYR A 10 -5.82 14.88 -3.30
N GLN A 11 -5.23 14.84 -4.48
CA GLN A 11 -3.83 15.23 -4.67
C GLN A 11 -3.52 16.65 -4.15
N GLU A 12 -4.45 17.58 -4.32
CA GLU A 12 -4.26 18.97 -3.86
C GLU A 12 -4.32 19.09 -2.33
N ASP A 13 -5.14 18.24 -1.66
CA ASP A 13 -5.17 18.17 -0.20
C ASP A 13 -3.84 17.64 0.35
N LEU A 14 -3.25 16.63 -0.32
CA LEU A 14 -1.93 16.10 0.03
C LEU A 14 -0.83 17.14 -0.14
N LYS A 15 -0.85 17.90 -1.24
CA LYS A 15 0.10 19.01 -1.48
C LYS A 15 -0.04 20.09 -0.42
N LEU A 16 -1.27 20.46 -0.07
CA LEU A 16 -1.52 21.45 0.99
C LEU A 16 -0.94 20.97 2.32
N MET A 17 -1.18 19.71 2.71
CA MET A 17 -0.61 19.14 3.94
C MET A 17 0.92 19.15 3.92
N MET A 18 1.54 18.75 2.82
CA MET A 18 3.01 18.77 2.69
C MET A 18 3.54 20.21 2.79
N SER A 19 2.87 21.17 2.16
CA SER A 19 3.25 22.60 2.22
C SER A 19 3.15 23.17 3.65
N LEU A 20 2.13 22.78 4.40
CA LEU A 20 1.94 23.25 5.79
C LEU A 20 2.92 22.61 6.76
N LEU A 21 3.23 21.33 6.58
CA LEU A 21 4.13 20.58 7.48
C LEU A 21 5.59 20.74 7.12
N ASN A 22 5.90 21.04 5.85
CA ASN A 22 7.24 21.16 5.30
C ASN A 22 8.18 20.02 5.78
N PRO A 23 7.84 18.75 5.54
CA PRO A 23 8.57 17.62 6.12
C PRO A 23 9.89 17.39 5.39
N ASP A 24 10.95 17.05 6.14
CA ASP A 24 12.23 16.64 5.58
C ASP A 24 12.16 15.26 4.93
N PHE A 25 11.36 14.37 5.51
CA PHE A 25 11.14 13.00 5.02
C PHE A 25 9.66 12.73 4.82
N PHE A 26 9.35 11.89 3.84
CA PHE A 26 7.99 11.49 3.54
C PHE A 26 7.89 9.98 3.37
N CYS A 27 6.92 9.37 4.06
CA CYS A 27 6.67 7.94 3.98
C CYS A 27 5.16 7.70 3.82
N PRO A 28 4.67 7.47 2.59
CA PRO A 28 3.28 7.11 2.38
C PRO A 28 3.04 5.69 2.89
N ILE A 29 2.09 5.55 3.78
CA ILE A 29 1.62 4.28 4.32
C ILE A 29 0.21 4.01 3.85
N HIS A 30 -0.22 2.74 3.91
CA HIS A 30 -1.53 2.32 3.47
C HIS A 30 -1.73 2.43 1.95
N GLY A 31 -2.53 1.55 1.39
CA GLY A 31 -2.80 1.47 -0.04
C GLY A 31 -1.87 0.56 -0.83
N GLU A 32 -2.27 0.30 -2.04
CA GLU A 32 -1.55 -0.55 -2.98
C GLU A 32 -0.20 0.07 -3.42
N PRO A 33 0.76 -0.73 -3.88
CA PRO A 33 2.07 -0.22 -4.30
C PRO A 33 1.98 0.96 -5.28
N TYR A 34 1.08 0.89 -6.28
CA TYR A 34 0.94 1.96 -7.26
C TYR A 34 0.46 3.28 -6.64
N MET A 35 -0.39 3.22 -5.59
CA MET A 35 -0.86 4.41 -4.86
C MET A 35 0.29 5.06 -4.09
N ARG A 36 1.14 4.25 -3.43
CA ARG A 36 2.33 4.74 -2.73
C ARG A 36 3.33 5.38 -3.68
N HIS A 37 3.53 4.79 -4.87
CA HIS A 37 4.37 5.39 -5.91
C HIS A 37 3.78 6.68 -6.49
N ALA A 38 2.46 6.77 -6.64
CA ALA A 38 1.81 8.02 -7.04
C ALA A 38 2.01 9.11 -5.99
N ASN A 39 1.88 8.77 -4.70
CA ASN A 39 2.12 9.68 -3.58
C ASN A 39 3.58 10.16 -3.51
N LYS A 40 4.54 9.26 -3.77
CA LYS A 40 5.95 9.64 -3.93
C LYS A 40 6.15 10.72 -4.99
N LYS A 41 5.50 10.58 -6.16
CA LYS A 41 5.57 11.59 -7.20
C LYS A 41 5.04 12.94 -6.73
N VAL A 42 3.94 12.96 -5.99
CA VAL A 42 3.39 14.20 -5.41
C VAL A 42 4.38 14.84 -4.44
N ALA A 43 5.00 14.05 -3.56
CA ALA A 43 6.01 14.54 -2.63
C ALA A 43 7.21 15.16 -3.35
N MET A 44 7.69 14.52 -4.41
CA MET A 44 8.79 15.06 -5.25
C MET A 44 8.38 16.36 -5.96
N MET A 45 7.13 16.48 -6.43
CA MET A 45 6.59 17.73 -7.00
C MET A 45 6.57 18.87 -5.96
N MET A 46 6.41 18.54 -4.69
CA MET A 46 6.45 19.51 -3.58
C MET A 46 7.88 19.85 -3.12
N GLY A 47 8.90 19.31 -3.78
CA GLY A 47 10.30 19.62 -3.51
C GLY A 47 11.00 18.67 -2.54
N ILE A 48 10.33 17.62 -2.07
CA ILE A 48 10.96 16.61 -1.22
C ILE A 48 11.92 15.78 -2.10
N PRO A 49 13.22 15.69 -1.76
CA PRO A 49 14.17 14.92 -2.53
C PRO A 49 13.79 13.44 -2.63
N GLU A 50 14.08 12.78 -3.75
CA GLU A 50 13.67 11.40 -3.98
C GLU A 50 14.17 10.44 -2.88
N HIS A 51 15.41 10.63 -2.41
CA HIS A 51 16.01 9.81 -1.36
C HIS A 51 15.44 10.07 0.04
N HIS A 52 14.66 11.13 0.22
CA HIS A 52 13.90 11.41 1.43
C HIS A 52 12.47 10.83 1.38
N VAL A 53 12.07 10.20 0.27
CA VAL A 53 10.78 9.53 0.16
C VAL A 53 10.96 8.04 0.33
N LEU A 54 10.55 7.51 1.47
CA LEU A 54 10.68 6.09 1.81
C LEU A 54 9.41 5.34 1.43
N LEU A 55 9.57 4.20 0.75
CA LEU A 55 8.46 3.31 0.36
C LEU A 55 8.70 1.90 0.94
N PRO A 56 8.63 1.74 2.28
CA PRO A 56 8.90 0.46 2.89
C PRO A 56 7.82 -0.57 2.53
N ASP A 57 8.24 -1.81 2.35
CA ASP A 57 7.33 -2.95 2.29
C ASP A 57 6.80 -3.31 3.67
N ASN A 58 5.74 -4.11 3.72
CA ASN A 58 5.24 -4.64 4.98
C ASN A 58 6.34 -5.43 5.73
N GLY A 59 6.48 -5.12 7.01
CA GLY A 59 7.50 -5.72 7.87
C GLY A 59 8.90 -5.09 7.76
N GLN A 60 9.13 -4.21 6.81
CA GLN A 60 10.39 -3.48 6.72
C GLN A 60 10.45 -2.40 7.80
N ILE A 61 11.60 -2.29 8.47
CA ILE A 61 11.81 -1.36 9.57
C ILE A 61 12.35 -0.05 8.99
N ILE A 62 11.78 1.07 9.43
CA ILE A 62 12.33 2.40 9.20
C ILE A 62 13.10 2.77 10.47
N GLU A 63 14.34 3.16 10.30
CA GLU A 63 15.19 3.67 11.38
C GLU A 63 15.42 5.16 11.16
N MET A 64 15.50 5.90 12.27
CA MET A 64 15.87 7.31 12.27
C MET A 64 17.05 7.51 13.21
N TYR A 65 18.12 8.11 12.70
CA TYR A 65 19.32 8.39 13.44
C TYR A 65 19.90 9.75 13.00
N ASP A 66 20.23 10.60 13.96
CA ASP A 66 20.75 11.95 13.70
C ASP A 66 19.98 12.73 12.63
N ASP A 67 18.65 12.77 12.74
CA ASP A 67 17.71 13.41 11.81
C ASP A 67 17.74 12.85 10.38
N VAL A 68 18.36 11.69 10.16
CA VAL A 68 18.32 10.95 8.89
C VAL A 68 17.41 9.74 9.03
N MET A 69 16.46 9.61 8.11
CA MET A 69 15.53 8.50 8.07
C MET A 69 15.88 7.55 6.89
N PHE A 70 15.95 6.27 7.16
CA PHE A 70 16.28 5.26 6.16
C PHE A 70 15.55 3.94 6.41
N THR A 71 15.47 3.13 5.37
CA THR A 71 14.90 1.77 5.44
C THR A 71 15.99 0.79 5.84
N SER A 72 15.78 0.09 6.93
CA SER A 72 16.70 -0.96 7.42
C SER A 72 16.61 -2.20 6.53
N GLU A 73 17.71 -2.96 6.45
CA GLU A 73 17.69 -4.30 5.86
C GLU A 73 16.96 -5.32 6.74
N LYS A 74 16.79 -5.01 8.02
CA LYS A 74 16.05 -5.83 8.96
C LYS A 74 14.57 -5.83 8.62
N ARG A 75 13.95 -7.01 8.77
CA ARG A 75 12.52 -7.19 8.54
C ARG A 75 11.87 -7.94 9.70
N ILE A 76 10.67 -7.55 10.03
CA ILE A 76 9.80 -8.31 10.92
C ILE A 76 9.06 -9.34 10.06
N LYS A 77 9.13 -10.61 10.45
CA LYS A 77 8.35 -11.65 9.78
C LYS A 77 6.86 -11.40 10.05
N LEU A 78 6.11 -11.21 8.99
CA LEU A 78 4.66 -11.04 9.04
C LEU A 78 3.98 -12.20 8.34
N ASP A 79 2.99 -12.77 9.02
CA ASP A 79 2.10 -13.76 8.41
C ASP A 79 0.83 -13.04 7.92
N THR A 80 0.43 -13.33 6.69
CA THR A 80 -0.82 -12.80 6.15
C THR A 80 -2.00 -13.46 6.83
N VAL A 81 -2.83 -12.67 7.50
CA VAL A 81 -4.05 -13.15 8.14
C VAL A 81 -5.24 -12.75 7.27
N MET A 82 -5.90 -13.76 6.70
CA MET A 82 -7.14 -13.55 5.96
C MET A 82 -8.31 -13.43 6.93
N ILE A 83 -9.11 -12.39 6.72
CA ILE A 83 -10.32 -12.14 7.51
C ILE A 83 -11.49 -12.12 6.53
N ASP A 84 -12.48 -12.96 6.79
CA ASP A 84 -13.76 -12.93 6.09
C ASP A 84 -14.89 -12.54 7.05
N GLY A 85 -16.13 -12.44 6.56
CA GLY A 85 -17.29 -12.09 7.38
C GLY A 85 -17.62 -13.10 8.50
N LYS A 86 -16.95 -14.24 8.56
CA LYS A 86 -17.12 -15.30 9.57
C LYS A 86 -15.98 -15.34 10.59
N GLY A 87 -14.94 -14.52 10.43
CA GLY A 87 -13.83 -14.38 11.37
C GLY A 87 -12.48 -14.83 10.83
N LYS A 88 -11.47 -14.87 11.71
CA LYS A 88 -10.09 -15.23 11.36
C LYS A 88 -9.95 -16.72 11.04
N GLY A 89 -9.27 -17.03 9.93
CA GLY A 89 -8.78 -18.39 9.68
C GLY A 89 -9.86 -19.41 9.34
N HIS A 90 -10.99 -18.99 8.79
CA HIS A 90 -12.01 -19.93 8.37
C HIS A 90 -11.50 -20.79 7.19
N LEU A 91 -11.73 -22.12 7.24
CA LEU A 91 -11.29 -23.09 6.22
C LEU A 91 -11.73 -22.73 4.78
N SER A 92 -12.86 -22.01 4.63
CA SER A 92 -13.32 -21.52 3.32
C SER A 92 -12.38 -20.44 2.74
N GLY A 93 -11.72 -19.64 3.58
CA GLY A 93 -10.79 -18.61 3.15
C GLY A 93 -9.53 -19.19 2.49
N GLU A 94 -8.97 -20.27 3.07
CA GLU A 94 -7.76 -20.90 2.51
C GLU A 94 -8.03 -21.53 1.14
N TYR A 95 -9.13 -22.21 0.98
CA TYR A 95 -9.52 -22.80 -0.32
C TYR A 95 -9.78 -21.73 -1.38
N VAL A 96 -10.49 -20.68 -1.02
CA VAL A 96 -10.79 -19.56 -1.93
C VAL A 96 -9.50 -18.84 -2.32
N MET A 97 -8.58 -18.61 -1.38
CA MET A 97 -7.29 -17.98 -1.69
C MET A 97 -6.42 -18.84 -2.59
N LYS A 98 -6.39 -20.16 -2.37
CA LYS A 98 -5.67 -21.09 -3.25
C LYS A 98 -6.21 -21.04 -4.67
N ALA A 99 -7.55 -21.06 -4.83
CA ALA A 99 -8.19 -20.95 -6.14
C ALA A 99 -7.88 -19.60 -6.82
N ARG A 100 -7.89 -18.50 -6.07
CA ARG A 100 -7.54 -17.17 -6.59
C ARG A 100 -6.08 -17.06 -7.01
N ASN A 101 -5.17 -17.65 -6.25
CA ASN A 101 -3.75 -17.67 -6.63
C ASN A 101 -3.54 -18.46 -7.93
N ILE A 102 -4.20 -19.61 -8.09
CA ILE A 102 -4.15 -20.38 -9.32
C ILE A 102 -4.69 -19.54 -10.50
N MET A 103 -5.80 -18.85 -10.32
CA MET A 103 -6.36 -17.95 -11.36
C MET A 103 -5.40 -16.79 -11.69
N ALA A 104 -4.72 -16.22 -10.70
CA ALA A 104 -3.77 -15.13 -10.90
C ALA A 104 -2.53 -15.59 -11.69
N GLU A 105 -2.06 -16.81 -11.45
CA GLU A 105 -0.89 -17.38 -12.14
C GLU A 105 -1.22 -17.93 -13.53
N SER A 106 -2.39 -18.57 -13.68
CA SER A 106 -2.75 -19.34 -14.87
C SER A 106 -3.83 -18.69 -15.75
N GLY A 107 -4.47 -17.64 -15.25
CA GLY A 107 -5.61 -16.99 -15.90
C GLY A 107 -6.92 -17.79 -15.74
N VAL A 108 -7.99 -17.29 -16.39
CA VAL A 108 -9.33 -17.86 -16.35
C VAL A 108 -9.90 -17.90 -17.76
N VAL A 109 -10.45 -19.04 -18.15
CA VAL A 109 -11.20 -19.19 -19.41
C VAL A 109 -12.63 -19.59 -19.11
N GLY A 110 -13.59 -18.78 -19.54
CA GLY A 110 -15.02 -19.08 -19.46
C GLY A 110 -15.56 -19.59 -20.81
N LEU A 111 -16.20 -20.76 -20.81
CA LEU A 111 -16.83 -21.32 -21.99
C LEU A 111 -18.35 -21.46 -21.74
N ILE A 112 -19.14 -20.93 -22.66
CA ILE A 112 -20.61 -21.07 -22.64
C ILE A 112 -21.03 -21.94 -23.78
N PHE A 113 -21.64 -23.04 -23.45
CA PHE A 113 -22.23 -23.97 -24.44
C PHE A 113 -23.73 -23.76 -24.47
N LYS A 114 -24.30 -23.78 -25.66
CA LYS A 114 -25.74 -23.65 -25.90
C LYS A 114 -26.32 -24.99 -26.35
#